data_2450b33575c89b8b1065d906430d42ee
#
_entry.id   2450b33575c89b8b1065d906430d42ee
#
_cell.length_a   1.000
_cell.length_b   1.000
_cell.length_c   1.000
_cell.angle_alpha   90.00
_cell.angle_beta   90.00
_cell.angle_gamma   90.00
#
_symmetry.space_group_name_H-M   'P 1'
#
loop_
_entity.id
_entity.type
_entity.pdbx_description
1 polymer ?
#
loop_
_entity_poly.entity_id
_entity_poly.type
_entity_poly.pdbx_seq_one_letter_code
_entity_poly.pdbx_strand_id
1 'polypeptide(L)'
;FQTWRLFGGVVGMCICNDRRWPETYRVMGLKGVELITLGYNTPSFNSQKSAEGPEDRIFHNRLVQQAGAYQNSTWVVGVAKAGIEDGHPLIGGSLIINPNGKIVAEAETEEDELIVHTCDLDNCTFGKKTVFDFSRHRRTEHYSIITAQAGIVEPKEKDVS
;
A
#
# COMPACT_ATOMS: atom_id res chain seq x y z
N PHE A 1 7.91 1.17 10.95
CA PHE A 1 6.47 1.41 10.78
C PHE A 1 5.74 1.10 12.08
N GLN A 2 5.05 2.09 12.63
CA GLN A 2 4.37 1.99 13.91
C GLN A 2 2.86 1.82 13.74
N THR A 3 2.22 1.27 14.77
CA THR A 3 0.77 1.19 14.89
C THR A 3 0.33 1.67 16.26
N TRP A 4 -0.88 2.22 16.35
CA TRP A 4 -1.46 2.77 17.57
C TRP A 4 -2.89 2.28 17.75
N ARG A 5 -3.34 2.18 19.00
CA ARG A 5 -4.76 1.97 19.28
C ARG A 5 -5.48 3.31 19.28
N LEU A 6 -6.30 3.53 18.24
CA LEU A 6 -7.09 4.75 18.03
C LEU A 6 -8.47 4.36 17.50
N PHE A 7 -9.47 5.12 17.83
CA PHE A 7 -10.85 4.96 17.31
C PHE A 7 -11.43 3.54 17.49
N GLY A 8 -11.06 2.87 18.58
CA GLY A 8 -11.52 1.50 18.85
C GLY A 8 -10.79 0.40 18.10
N GLY A 9 -9.82 0.73 17.23
CA GLY A 9 -9.05 -0.21 16.43
C GLY A 9 -7.54 -0.01 16.48
N VAL A 10 -6.82 -0.69 15.60
CA VAL A 10 -5.38 -0.56 15.40
C VAL A 10 -5.11 0.19 14.11
N VAL A 11 -4.55 1.40 14.23
CA VAL A 11 -4.27 2.31 13.11
C VAL A 11 -2.77 2.37 12.83
N GLY A 12 -2.39 2.33 11.57
CA GLY A 12 -1.02 2.53 11.09
C GLY A 12 -0.91 3.73 10.16
N MET A 13 0.29 4.27 10.03
CA MET A 13 0.58 5.37 9.11
C MET A 13 1.85 5.10 8.33
N CYS A 14 1.84 5.49 7.06
CA CYS A 14 3.02 5.56 6.21
C CYS A 14 2.93 6.77 5.27
N ILE A 15 3.98 7.05 4.50
CA ILE A 15 4.01 8.25 3.66
C ILE A 15 4.58 7.93 2.28
N CYS A 16 3.97 8.48 1.26
CA CYS A 16 4.47 8.58 -0.11
C CYS A 16 5.02 7.24 -0.65
N ASN A 17 6.33 7.15 -0.83
CA ASN A 17 7.00 5.98 -1.41
C ASN A 17 6.89 4.71 -0.55
N ASP A 18 6.66 4.84 0.75
CA ASP A 18 6.48 3.69 1.66
C ASP A 18 5.41 2.72 1.15
N ARG A 19 4.35 3.23 0.49
CA ARG A 19 3.24 2.41 -0.03
C ARG A 19 3.64 1.45 -1.15
N ARG A 20 4.80 1.66 -1.78
CA ARG A 20 5.28 0.82 -2.89
C ARG A 20 5.94 -0.47 -2.41
N TRP A 21 6.29 -0.53 -1.14
CA TRP A 21 7.02 -1.65 -0.55
C TRP A 21 6.07 -2.57 0.22
N PRO A 22 5.94 -3.84 -0.17
CA PRO A 22 5.06 -4.79 0.51
C PRO A 22 5.44 -4.98 1.99
N GLU A 23 6.71 -4.79 2.36
CA GLU A 23 7.20 -4.87 3.72
C GLU A 23 6.55 -3.84 4.64
N THR A 24 6.28 -2.62 4.15
CA THR A 24 5.60 -1.57 4.90
C THR A 24 4.26 -2.07 5.43
N TYR A 25 3.43 -2.60 4.54
CA TYR A 25 2.13 -3.15 4.90
C TYR A 25 2.25 -4.39 5.77
N ARG A 26 3.21 -5.26 5.46
CA ARG A 26 3.42 -6.51 6.21
C ARG A 26 3.88 -6.25 7.64
N VAL A 27 4.78 -5.30 7.87
CA VAL A 27 5.22 -4.92 9.23
C VAL A 27 4.03 -4.40 10.05
N MET A 28 3.20 -3.52 9.48
CA MET A 28 2.00 -3.04 10.16
C MET A 28 0.95 -4.15 10.31
N GLY A 29 0.80 -5.03 9.32
CA GLY A 29 -0.07 -6.20 9.36
C GLY A 29 0.26 -7.14 10.51
N LEU A 30 1.56 -7.42 10.73
CA LEU A 30 2.05 -8.22 11.86
C LEU A 30 1.84 -7.55 13.22
N LYS A 31 1.64 -6.23 13.25
CA LYS A 31 1.25 -5.46 14.44
C LYS A 31 -0.27 -5.32 14.58
N GLY A 32 -1.04 -6.06 13.78
CA GLY A 32 -2.49 -6.15 13.89
C GLY A 32 -3.27 -4.98 13.28
N VAL A 33 -2.67 -4.18 12.40
CA VAL A 33 -3.31 -3.00 11.80
C VAL A 33 -4.67 -3.33 11.17
N GLU A 34 -5.64 -2.45 11.37
CA GLU A 34 -7.00 -2.55 10.82
C GLU A 34 -7.30 -1.39 9.86
N LEU A 35 -6.63 -0.25 10.06
CA LEU A 35 -6.71 0.92 9.18
C LEU A 35 -5.31 1.50 8.95
N ILE A 36 -4.91 1.62 7.70
CA ILE A 36 -3.68 2.32 7.30
C ILE A 36 -4.07 3.64 6.63
N THR A 37 -3.50 4.75 7.11
CA THR A 37 -3.60 6.06 6.47
C THR A 37 -2.28 6.42 5.83
N LEU A 38 -2.31 6.99 4.65
CA LEU A 38 -1.10 7.43 3.96
C LEU A 38 -1.34 8.68 3.12
N GLY A 39 -0.34 9.57 3.07
CA GLY A 39 -0.34 10.78 2.25
C GLY A 39 0.71 10.71 1.15
N TYR A 40 0.43 11.26 -0.03
CA TYR A 40 1.38 11.31 -1.14
C TYR A 40 1.13 12.46 -2.11
N ASN A 41 2.20 12.90 -2.77
CA ASN A 41 2.19 13.91 -3.84
C ASN A 41 2.94 13.35 -5.06
N THR A 42 2.37 12.40 -5.77
CA THR A 42 3.03 11.73 -6.88
C THR A 42 2.92 12.55 -8.17
N PRO A 43 4.03 12.97 -8.79
CA PRO A 43 3.99 13.63 -10.10
C PRO A 43 3.41 12.73 -11.19
N SER A 44 2.70 13.32 -12.16
CA SER A 44 2.09 12.59 -13.28
C SER A 44 3.12 11.99 -14.25
N PHE A 45 4.34 12.54 -14.25
CA PHE A 45 5.42 12.05 -15.10
C PHE A 45 6.62 11.63 -14.25
N ASN A 46 7.29 10.58 -14.67
CA ASN A 46 8.52 10.12 -14.04
C ASN A 46 9.72 10.66 -14.84
N SER A 47 10.48 11.58 -14.24
CA SER A 47 11.68 12.16 -14.87
C SER A 47 12.78 11.14 -15.19
N GLN A 48 12.76 10.00 -14.51
CA GLN A 48 13.77 8.92 -14.71
C GLN A 48 13.30 7.85 -15.71
N LYS A 49 12.01 7.85 -16.07
CA LYS A 49 11.40 6.83 -16.94
C LYS A 49 10.40 7.50 -17.87
N SER A 50 10.90 8.02 -18.98
CA SER A 50 10.12 8.81 -19.93
C SER A 50 8.93 8.07 -20.57
N ALA A 51 8.91 6.73 -20.53
CA ALA A 51 7.81 5.92 -21.05
C ALA A 51 6.65 5.72 -20.07
N GLU A 52 6.78 6.12 -18.79
CA GLU A 52 5.74 5.98 -17.78
C GLU A 52 4.87 7.24 -17.74
N GLY A 53 3.69 7.15 -18.33
CA GLY A 53 2.70 8.24 -18.36
C GLY A 53 1.80 8.29 -17.11
N PRO A 54 0.87 9.28 -17.05
CA PRO A 54 -0.05 9.45 -15.94
C PRO A 54 -0.90 8.21 -15.64
N GLU A 55 -1.38 7.52 -16.68
CA GLU A 55 -2.21 6.32 -16.55
C GLU A 55 -1.47 5.19 -15.85
N ASP A 56 -0.20 4.93 -16.23
CA ASP A 56 0.63 3.92 -15.57
C ASP A 56 0.86 4.26 -14.10
N ARG A 57 1.06 5.55 -13.80
CA ARG A 57 1.29 5.99 -12.42
C ARG A 57 0.05 5.87 -11.56
N ILE A 58 -1.13 6.15 -12.10
CA ILE A 58 -2.41 5.91 -11.43
C ILE A 58 -2.62 4.41 -11.24
N PHE A 59 -2.38 3.60 -12.27
CA PHE A 59 -2.46 2.14 -12.18
C PHE A 59 -1.55 1.59 -11.08
N HIS A 60 -0.27 1.96 -11.07
CA HIS A 60 0.67 1.51 -10.04
C HIS A 60 0.28 1.98 -8.64
N ASN A 61 -0.25 3.21 -8.53
CA ASN A 61 -0.74 3.75 -7.26
C ASN A 61 -1.90 2.90 -6.70
N ARG A 62 -2.87 2.56 -7.52
CA ARG A 62 -3.99 1.69 -7.14
C ARG A 62 -3.50 0.28 -6.80
N LEU A 63 -2.69 -0.32 -7.66
CA LEU A 63 -2.19 -1.69 -7.53
C LEU A 63 -1.52 -1.93 -6.18
N VAL A 64 -0.56 -1.09 -5.79
CA VAL A 64 0.22 -1.31 -4.55
C VAL A 64 -0.63 -1.14 -3.30
N GLN A 65 -1.59 -0.19 -3.31
CA GLN A 65 -2.48 0.03 -2.18
C GLN A 65 -3.54 -1.06 -2.07
N GLN A 66 -4.12 -1.50 -3.18
CA GLN A 66 -5.07 -2.62 -3.21
C GLN A 66 -4.41 -3.93 -2.76
N ALA A 67 -3.20 -4.22 -3.24
CA ALA A 67 -2.43 -5.37 -2.79
C ALA A 67 -2.10 -5.29 -1.29
N GLY A 68 -1.68 -4.11 -0.81
CA GLY A 68 -1.41 -3.85 0.60
C GLY A 68 -2.63 -4.08 1.49
N ALA A 69 -3.80 -3.57 1.09
CA ALA A 69 -5.06 -3.76 1.79
C ALA A 69 -5.45 -5.24 1.85
N TYR A 70 -5.50 -5.90 0.72
CA TYR A 70 -5.93 -7.29 0.60
C TYR A 70 -5.02 -8.26 1.35
N GLN A 71 -3.72 -8.21 1.10
CA GLN A 71 -2.74 -9.16 1.65
C GLN A 71 -2.55 -9.04 3.17
N ASN A 72 -3.05 -7.97 3.79
CA ASN A 72 -2.98 -7.75 5.24
C ASN A 72 -4.37 -7.64 5.87
N SER A 73 -5.43 -7.81 5.07
CA SER A 73 -6.83 -7.71 5.49
C SER A 73 -7.07 -6.45 6.33
N THR A 74 -6.78 -5.29 5.74
CA THR A 74 -6.85 -3.97 6.39
C THR A 74 -7.51 -2.95 5.48
N TRP A 75 -8.13 -1.95 6.06
CA TRP A 75 -8.55 -0.75 5.34
C TRP A 75 -7.32 0.09 4.96
N VAL A 76 -7.36 0.72 3.79
CA VAL A 76 -6.34 1.68 3.37
C VAL A 76 -7.04 2.98 2.94
N VAL A 77 -6.60 4.10 3.49
CA VAL A 77 -7.03 5.45 3.13
C VAL A 77 -5.82 6.20 2.59
N GLY A 78 -5.78 6.35 1.28
CA GLY A 78 -4.75 7.11 0.57
C GLY A 78 -5.23 8.52 0.28
N VAL A 79 -4.50 9.52 0.78
CA VAL A 79 -4.78 10.94 0.57
C VAL A 79 -3.71 11.51 -0.37
N ALA A 80 -4.14 11.86 -1.57
CA ALA A 80 -3.27 12.41 -2.60
C ALA A 80 -3.33 13.93 -2.63
N LYS A 81 -2.21 14.58 -2.86
CA LYS A 81 -2.22 15.93 -3.38
C LYS A 81 -2.58 15.88 -4.87
N ALA A 82 -3.50 16.74 -5.29
CA ALA A 82 -3.94 16.90 -6.67
C ALA A 82 -3.46 18.24 -7.26
N GLY A 83 -3.72 18.49 -8.53
CA GLY A 83 -3.40 19.73 -9.23
C GLY A 83 -1.93 19.86 -9.62
N ILE A 84 -1.42 21.07 -9.59
CA ILE A 84 -0.04 21.39 -10.02
C ILE A 84 0.75 21.95 -8.82
N GLU A 85 1.93 21.39 -8.57
CA GLU A 85 2.88 21.87 -7.57
C GLU A 85 4.22 22.20 -8.23
N ASP A 86 4.67 23.45 -8.07
CA ASP A 86 5.93 23.94 -8.66
C ASP A 86 6.08 23.63 -10.17
N GLY A 87 4.98 23.74 -10.91
CA GLY A 87 4.93 23.46 -12.35
C GLY A 87 4.84 21.96 -12.71
N HIS A 88 4.74 21.06 -11.73
CA HIS A 88 4.61 19.63 -11.92
C HIS A 88 3.15 19.18 -11.67
N PRO A 89 2.45 18.65 -12.68
CA PRO A 89 1.13 18.07 -12.46
C PRO A 89 1.25 16.80 -11.61
N LEU A 90 0.29 16.61 -10.71
CA LEU A 90 0.21 15.49 -9.78
C LEU A 90 -0.92 14.55 -10.20
N ILE A 91 -0.79 13.24 -9.87
CA ILE A 91 -1.79 12.24 -10.29
C ILE A 91 -3.11 12.34 -9.51
N GLY A 92 -3.14 13.04 -8.36
CA GLY A 92 -4.30 13.00 -7.49
C GLY A 92 -4.66 11.58 -7.06
N GLY A 93 -5.95 11.23 -7.19
CA GLY A 93 -6.44 9.87 -6.96
C GLY A 93 -6.41 9.46 -5.49
N SER A 94 -6.91 10.32 -4.58
CA SER A 94 -7.24 9.90 -3.21
C SER A 94 -8.23 8.76 -3.25
N LEU A 95 -8.08 7.76 -2.38
CA LEU A 95 -8.91 6.56 -2.43
C LEU A 95 -9.08 5.91 -1.06
N ILE A 96 -10.18 5.15 -0.92
CA ILE A 96 -10.45 4.30 0.23
C ILE A 96 -10.61 2.87 -0.28
N ILE A 97 -9.87 1.95 0.30
CA ILE A 97 -9.84 0.54 -0.09
C ILE A 97 -10.26 -0.32 1.10
N ASN A 98 -11.16 -1.26 0.85
CA ASN A 98 -11.62 -2.19 1.87
C ASN A 98 -10.64 -3.38 2.08
N PRO A 99 -10.81 -4.19 3.15
CA PRO A 99 -9.93 -5.34 3.43
C PRO A 99 -9.89 -6.43 2.35
N ASN A 100 -10.80 -6.40 1.38
CA ASN A 100 -10.79 -7.29 0.22
C ASN A 100 -10.05 -6.69 -1.00
N GLY A 101 -9.38 -5.55 -0.84
CA GLY A 101 -8.63 -4.89 -1.89
C GLY A 101 -9.49 -4.13 -2.91
N LYS A 102 -10.78 -3.93 -2.64
CA LYS A 102 -11.67 -3.17 -3.54
C LYS A 102 -11.63 -1.68 -3.17
N ILE A 103 -11.48 -0.83 -4.17
CA ILE A 103 -11.67 0.62 -4.03
C ILE A 103 -13.17 0.84 -3.80
N VAL A 104 -13.52 1.51 -2.71
CA VAL A 104 -14.90 1.78 -2.29
C VAL A 104 -15.25 3.27 -2.36
N ALA A 105 -14.25 4.13 -2.43
CA ALA A 105 -14.37 5.54 -2.79
C ALA A 105 -13.07 5.99 -3.44
N GLU A 106 -13.16 6.85 -4.44
CA GLU A 106 -12.01 7.42 -5.15
C GLU A 106 -12.34 8.84 -5.59
N ALA A 107 -11.38 9.76 -5.50
CA ALA A 107 -11.51 11.10 -6.03
C ALA A 107 -11.44 11.06 -7.56
N GLU A 108 -12.36 11.79 -8.21
CA GLU A 108 -12.53 11.78 -9.66
C GLU A 108 -11.94 13.02 -10.33
N THR A 109 -11.60 14.05 -9.54
CA THR A 109 -11.12 15.32 -10.06
C THR A 109 -9.65 15.59 -9.70
N GLU A 110 -9.04 16.56 -10.38
CA GLU A 110 -7.73 17.11 -10.05
C GLU A 110 -7.82 18.36 -9.17
N GLU A 111 -9.01 18.66 -8.65
CA GLU A 111 -9.29 19.77 -7.75
C GLU A 111 -9.41 19.26 -6.30
N ASP A 112 -9.66 20.18 -5.37
CA ASP A 112 -9.97 19.83 -3.98
C ASP A 112 -11.27 19.03 -3.92
N GLU A 113 -11.20 17.79 -3.43
CA GLU A 113 -12.33 16.87 -3.37
C GLU A 113 -12.38 16.13 -2.05
N LEU A 114 -13.58 15.96 -1.50
CA LEU A 114 -13.83 15.18 -0.30
C LEU A 114 -14.49 13.84 -0.66
N ILE A 115 -13.79 12.75 -0.37
CA ILE A 115 -14.38 11.39 -0.42
C ILE A 115 -14.66 10.87 0.98
N VAL A 116 -15.76 10.15 1.14
CA VAL A 116 -16.21 9.63 2.45
C VAL A 116 -16.69 8.20 2.31
N HIS A 117 -16.27 7.35 3.25
CA HIS A 117 -16.78 5.98 3.38
C HIS A 117 -16.75 5.53 4.84
N THR A 118 -17.72 4.70 5.25
CA THR A 118 -17.72 4.07 6.57
C THR A 118 -16.80 2.84 6.55
N CYS A 119 -15.70 2.89 7.31
CA CYS A 119 -14.75 1.79 7.46
C CYS A 119 -15.11 0.94 8.69
N ASP A 120 -15.89 -0.11 8.49
CA ASP A 120 -16.17 -1.10 9.54
C ASP A 120 -14.92 -1.97 9.75
N LEU A 121 -14.26 -1.80 10.89
CA LEU A 121 -13.00 -2.49 11.20
C LEU A 121 -13.19 -3.99 11.44
N ASP A 122 -14.38 -4.45 11.80
CA ASP A 122 -14.68 -5.87 11.95
C ASP A 122 -14.54 -6.65 10.63
N ASN A 123 -14.68 -5.97 9.50
CA ASN A 123 -14.44 -6.55 8.17
C ASN A 123 -13.00 -7.05 7.96
N CYS A 124 -12.04 -6.58 8.77
CA CYS A 124 -10.67 -7.08 8.76
C CYS A 124 -10.54 -8.49 9.35
N THR A 125 -11.48 -8.90 10.20
CA THR A 125 -11.38 -10.11 11.02
C THR A 125 -11.43 -11.38 10.18
N PHE A 126 -12.30 -11.45 9.18
CA PHE A 126 -12.47 -12.64 8.35
C PHE A 126 -11.15 -13.03 7.65
N GLY A 127 -10.56 -12.12 6.91
CA GLY A 127 -9.32 -12.39 6.19
C GLY A 127 -8.16 -12.73 7.13
N LYS A 128 -8.04 -12.02 8.27
CA LYS A 128 -7.00 -12.28 9.30
C LYS A 128 -7.12 -13.65 9.97
N LYS A 129 -8.32 -14.20 10.06
CA LYS A 129 -8.58 -15.53 10.66
C LYS A 129 -8.63 -16.67 9.66
N THR A 130 -8.57 -16.38 8.35
CA THR A 130 -8.69 -17.37 7.28
C THR A 130 -7.52 -17.31 6.30
N VAL A 131 -7.68 -16.61 5.17
CA VAL A 131 -6.69 -16.56 4.08
C VAL A 131 -5.35 -15.99 4.53
N PHE A 132 -5.39 -14.98 5.38
CA PHE A 132 -4.22 -14.26 5.89
C PHE A 132 -4.02 -14.48 7.41
N ASP A 133 -4.31 -15.68 7.90
CA ASP A 133 -3.87 -16.10 9.22
C ASP A 133 -2.35 -16.28 9.20
N PHE A 134 -1.65 -15.21 9.60
CA PHE A 134 -0.21 -15.15 9.54
C PHE A 134 0.47 -16.18 10.43
N SER A 135 -0.10 -16.48 11.59
CA SER A 135 0.44 -17.48 12.51
C SER A 135 0.41 -18.87 11.93
N ARG A 136 -0.60 -19.16 11.13
CA ARG A 136 -0.82 -20.48 10.51
C ARG A 136 -0.10 -20.64 9.18
N HIS A 137 -0.05 -19.57 8.35
CA HIS A 137 0.33 -19.71 6.95
C HIS A 137 1.69 -19.13 6.60
N ARG A 138 2.26 -18.23 7.44
CA ARG A 138 3.58 -17.67 7.15
C ARG A 138 4.69 -18.70 7.41
N ARG A 139 5.63 -18.74 6.48
CA ARG A 139 6.81 -19.62 6.51
C ARG A 139 8.05 -18.77 6.79
N THR A 140 8.14 -18.27 8.03
CA THR A 140 9.18 -17.30 8.43
C THR A 140 10.60 -17.80 8.24
N GLU A 141 10.79 -19.11 8.26
CA GLU A 141 12.06 -19.80 7.98
C GLU A 141 12.61 -19.53 6.57
N HIS A 142 11.76 -19.10 5.62
CA HIS A 142 12.14 -18.78 4.25
C HIS A 142 12.33 -17.28 3.99
N TYR A 143 12.06 -16.41 4.97
CA TYR A 143 12.01 -14.96 4.76
C TYR A 143 13.22 -14.19 5.30
N SER A 144 14.24 -14.88 5.83
CA SER A 144 15.43 -14.24 6.39
C SER A 144 16.17 -13.34 5.39
N ILE A 145 16.14 -13.71 4.12
CA ILE A 145 16.77 -12.93 3.04
C ILE A 145 16.18 -11.51 2.92
N ILE A 146 14.89 -11.31 3.25
CA ILE A 146 14.21 -10.00 3.18
C ILE A 146 14.84 -9.00 4.14
N THR A 147 15.36 -9.46 5.27
CA THR A 147 15.99 -8.60 6.28
C THR A 147 17.51 -8.60 6.24
N ALA A 148 18.11 -9.60 5.63
CA ALA A 148 19.55 -9.78 5.58
C ALA A 148 20.20 -9.17 4.32
N GLN A 149 19.44 -8.93 3.26
CA GLN A 149 19.98 -8.52 1.96
C GLN A 149 19.22 -7.30 1.44
N ALA A 150 19.94 -6.25 1.07
CA ALA A 150 19.35 -5.03 0.50
C ALA A 150 19.32 -5.02 -1.04
N GLY A 151 20.31 -5.60 -1.70
CA GLY A 151 20.46 -5.61 -3.15
C GLY A 151 20.17 -6.98 -3.76
N ILE A 152 20.18 -7.04 -5.09
CA ILE A 152 20.04 -8.29 -5.84
C ILE A 152 21.36 -9.04 -5.81
N VAL A 153 21.31 -10.34 -5.50
CA VAL A 153 22.43 -11.26 -5.64
C VAL A 153 21.95 -12.41 -6.52
N GLU A 154 22.44 -12.42 -7.76
CA GLU A 154 22.09 -13.45 -8.72
C GLU A 154 22.76 -14.79 -8.40
N PRO A 155 22.10 -15.93 -8.65
CA PRO A 155 22.74 -17.23 -8.54
C PRO A 155 23.89 -17.33 -9.58
N LYS A 156 24.99 -17.98 -9.20
CA LYS A 156 26.07 -18.26 -10.15
C LYS A 156 25.56 -19.25 -11.20
N GLU A 157 25.99 -19.05 -12.45
CA GLU A 157 25.80 -20.06 -13.48
C GLU A 157 26.38 -21.40 -12.98
N LYS A 158 25.59 -22.46 -13.07
CA LYS A 158 26.11 -23.80 -12.84
C LYS A 158 26.97 -24.11 -14.05
N ASP A 159 28.22 -24.43 -13.82
CA ASP A 159 29.07 -25.06 -14.83
C ASP A 159 28.33 -26.34 -15.30
N VAL A 160 27.84 -26.32 -16.54
CA VAL A 160 27.24 -27.47 -17.19
C VAL A 160 28.41 -28.30 -17.67
N SER A 161 28.94 -29.16 -16.81
CA SER A 161 29.91 -30.17 -17.15
C SER A 161 29.27 -31.41 -17.72
#